data_4fe6e0bf7514a8c20cb397d82e39f956
#
_entry.id   4fe6e0bf7514a8c20cb397d82e39f956
#
_cell.length_a   1.000
_cell.length_b   1.000
_cell.length_c   1.000
_cell.angle_alpha   90.00
_cell.angle_beta   90.00
_cell.angle_gamma   90.00
#
_symmetry.space_group_name_H-M   'P 1'
#
loop_
_entity.id
_entity.type
_entity.pdbx_description
1 polymer ?
#
loop_
_entity_poly.entity_id
_entity_poly.type
_entity_poly.pdbx_seq_one_letter_code
_entity_poly.pdbx_strand_id
1 'polypeptide(L)'
;MDNQVLEILKRRVSLRTYDNQPVTEEELNAILKAAMQAPTAGNQMLYSIIVIRDQEKKALLSKSCDNQPFIAKAPLLLLFVADQHKWFEYYKKNGVREFCDAHREEGFLFEAPRESDLFLACEDAMIAAQNAVIAAESLGIGSCYIGDIVENFEFHQKLFRLPQYVFPIALLCMGHYKEDHRRVHQEGFDPKFVVFNEEYRELTDEEYREMFAHQETFYREN
;
A
#
# COMPACT_ATOMS: atom_id res chain seq x y z
N MET A 1 -26.41 -12.04 -0.33
CA MET A 1 -25.76 -12.43 0.93
C MET A 1 -25.45 -11.13 1.67
N ASP A 2 -26.13 -10.89 2.78
CA ASP A 2 -25.91 -9.70 3.59
C ASP A 2 -24.66 -9.92 4.45
N ASN A 3 -23.56 -9.19 4.13
CA ASN A 3 -22.26 -9.37 4.79
C ASN A 3 -21.58 -8.03 4.92
N GLN A 4 -21.32 -7.61 6.16
CA GLN A 4 -20.75 -6.30 6.48
C GLN A 4 -19.40 -6.04 5.79
N VAL A 5 -18.55 -7.05 5.66
CA VAL A 5 -17.23 -6.90 5.00
C VAL A 5 -17.41 -6.63 3.51
N LEU A 6 -18.33 -7.37 2.85
CA LEU A 6 -18.64 -7.16 1.43
C LEU A 6 -19.24 -5.77 1.20
N GLU A 7 -20.09 -5.29 2.11
CA GLU A 7 -20.66 -3.94 2.00
C GLU A 7 -19.59 -2.84 2.20
N ILE A 8 -18.63 -3.05 3.11
CA ILE A 8 -17.47 -2.14 3.27
C ILE A 8 -16.65 -2.08 1.97
N LEU A 9 -16.33 -3.23 1.39
CA LEU A 9 -15.57 -3.30 0.15
C LEU A 9 -16.29 -2.62 -1.01
N LYS A 10 -17.61 -2.81 -1.15
CA LYS A 10 -18.42 -2.18 -2.19
C LYS A 10 -18.53 -0.66 -2.04
N ARG A 11 -18.73 -0.17 -0.81
CA ARG A 11 -18.95 1.26 -0.58
C ARG A 11 -17.68 2.09 -0.56
N ARG A 12 -16.50 1.46 -0.38
CA ARG A 12 -15.20 2.14 -0.32
C ARG A 12 -14.91 2.90 -1.62
N VAL A 13 -14.55 4.15 -1.50
CA VAL A 13 -14.07 5.00 -2.59
C VAL A 13 -12.79 5.70 -2.17
N SER A 14 -11.99 6.19 -3.13
CA SER A 14 -10.82 7.02 -2.83
C SER A 14 -11.25 8.40 -2.32
N LEU A 15 -10.95 8.70 -1.05
CA LEU A 15 -11.28 9.96 -0.41
C LEU A 15 -10.13 10.97 -0.56
N ARG A 16 -10.43 12.12 -1.18
CA ARG A 16 -9.46 13.22 -1.41
C ARG A 16 -9.91 14.56 -0.80
N THR A 17 -11.06 14.57 -0.12
CA THR A 17 -11.58 15.73 0.62
C THR A 17 -12.05 15.26 1.98
N TYR A 18 -11.56 15.89 3.03
CA TYR A 18 -11.74 15.40 4.40
C TYR A 18 -12.61 16.36 5.20
N ASP A 19 -13.31 15.83 6.20
CA ASP A 19 -13.84 16.61 7.30
C ASP A 19 -12.70 17.18 8.15
N ASN A 20 -13.00 18.18 8.96
CA ASN A 20 -12.03 18.80 9.88
C ASN A 20 -11.80 17.96 11.15
N GLN A 21 -12.57 16.88 11.35
CA GLN A 21 -12.42 15.99 12.48
C GLN A 21 -11.06 15.26 12.40
N PRO A 22 -10.24 15.30 13.44
CA PRO A 22 -9.00 14.55 13.47
C PRO A 22 -9.27 13.04 13.59
N VAL A 23 -8.39 12.22 13.04
CA VAL A 23 -8.35 10.80 13.36
C VAL A 23 -7.80 10.64 14.78
N THR A 24 -8.58 10.05 15.67
CA THR A 24 -8.22 9.85 17.08
C THR A 24 -7.14 8.79 17.26
N GLU A 25 -6.48 8.78 18.40
CA GLU A 25 -5.51 7.72 18.75
C GLU A 25 -6.16 6.35 18.86
N GLU A 26 -7.41 6.27 19.30
CA GLU A 26 -8.14 5.02 19.38
C GLU A 26 -8.43 4.44 17.99
N GLU A 27 -8.90 5.27 17.08
CA GLU A 27 -9.13 4.90 15.67
C GLU A 27 -7.82 4.50 14.99
N LEU A 28 -6.75 5.28 15.14
CA LEU A 28 -5.43 4.93 14.62
C LEU A 28 -4.94 3.58 15.14
N ASN A 29 -5.04 3.36 16.44
CA ASN A 29 -4.62 2.09 17.04
C ASN A 29 -5.44 0.90 16.53
N ALA A 30 -6.75 1.07 16.31
CA ALA A 30 -7.59 0.04 15.72
C ALA A 30 -7.17 -0.27 14.27
N ILE A 31 -6.90 0.75 13.46
CA ILE A 31 -6.41 0.62 12.09
C ILE A 31 -5.05 -0.09 12.05
N LEU A 32 -4.10 0.32 12.90
CA LEU A 32 -2.77 -0.29 12.96
C LEU A 32 -2.83 -1.76 13.42
N LYS A 33 -3.65 -2.08 14.41
CA LYS A 33 -3.87 -3.46 14.84
C LYS A 33 -4.43 -4.32 13.71
N ALA A 34 -5.39 -3.82 12.94
CA ALA A 34 -5.95 -4.52 11.79
C ALA A 34 -4.89 -4.73 10.68
N ALA A 35 -4.08 -3.72 10.39
CA ALA A 35 -2.96 -3.83 9.47
C ALA A 35 -1.99 -4.95 9.88
N MET A 36 -1.65 -5.01 11.17
CA MET A 36 -0.72 -6.01 11.72
C MET A 36 -1.31 -7.42 11.81
N GLN A 37 -2.62 -7.60 11.61
CA GLN A 37 -3.27 -8.92 11.49
C GLN A 37 -3.25 -9.46 10.06
N ALA A 38 -2.70 -8.73 9.11
CA ALA A 38 -2.52 -9.21 7.74
C ALA A 38 -1.62 -10.45 7.71
N PRO A 39 -1.92 -11.47 6.89
CA PRO A 39 -1.00 -12.57 6.67
C PRO A 39 0.27 -12.05 5.99
N THR A 40 1.42 -12.65 6.33
CA THR A 40 2.71 -12.32 5.74
C THR A 40 3.51 -13.58 5.43
N ALA A 41 4.44 -13.47 4.50
CA ALA A 41 5.33 -14.58 4.14
C ALA A 41 6.06 -15.12 5.38
N GLY A 42 5.84 -16.41 5.69
CA GLY A 42 6.44 -17.06 6.87
C GLY A 42 6.15 -16.35 8.21
N ASN A 43 5.13 -15.52 8.29
CA ASN A 43 4.82 -14.66 9.44
C ASN A 43 5.97 -13.70 9.82
N GLN A 44 6.76 -13.28 8.83
CA GLN A 44 7.95 -12.46 9.05
C GLN A 44 7.66 -10.95 9.15
N MET A 45 6.49 -10.51 8.72
CA MET A 45 6.11 -9.10 8.70
C MET A 45 7.18 -8.24 8.00
N LEU A 46 7.46 -8.55 6.73
CA LEU A 46 8.52 -7.91 5.93
C LEU A 46 8.15 -6.46 5.54
N TYR A 47 7.52 -5.74 6.44
CA TYR A 47 7.13 -4.35 6.27
C TYR A 47 7.30 -3.55 7.56
N SER A 48 7.32 -2.23 7.41
CA SER A 48 7.16 -1.27 8.51
C SER A 48 6.12 -0.22 8.15
N ILE A 49 5.49 0.39 9.15
CA ILE A 49 4.49 1.44 8.99
C ILE A 49 4.99 2.71 9.65
N ILE A 50 5.06 3.81 8.88
CA ILE A 50 5.44 5.12 9.40
C ILE A 50 4.19 5.99 9.49
N VAL A 51 3.84 6.41 10.69
CA VAL A 51 2.74 7.35 10.96
C VAL A 51 3.23 8.77 10.75
N ILE A 52 2.58 9.54 9.87
CA ILE A 52 3.02 10.88 9.50
C ILE A 52 1.92 11.87 9.87
N ARG A 53 2.22 12.77 10.82
CA ARG A 53 1.37 13.87 11.27
C ARG A 53 2.02 15.23 11.04
N ASP A 54 3.32 15.26 10.85
CA ASP A 54 4.11 16.46 10.63
C ASP A 54 3.68 17.19 9.36
N GLN A 55 3.27 18.46 9.50
CA GLN A 55 2.68 19.22 8.41
C GLN A 55 3.71 19.59 7.33
N GLU A 56 4.98 19.76 7.69
CA GLU A 56 6.04 20.04 6.71
C GLU A 56 6.29 18.80 5.84
N LYS A 57 6.35 17.61 6.45
CA LYS A 57 6.47 16.35 5.71
C LYS A 57 5.28 16.11 4.78
N LYS A 58 4.06 16.36 5.24
CA LYS A 58 2.85 16.27 4.39
C LYS A 58 2.92 17.23 3.20
N ALA A 59 3.38 18.45 3.41
CA ALA A 59 3.56 19.43 2.33
C ALA A 59 4.65 19.01 1.33
N LEU A 60 5.74 18.41 1.80
CA LEU A 60 6.77 17.85 0.94
C LEU A 60 6.24 16.67 0.12
N LEU A 61 5.52 15.75 0.75
CA LEU A 61 4.89 14.60 0.08
C LEU A 61 3.85 15.05 -0.96
N SER A 62 3.05 16.05 -0.64
CA SER A 62 2.10 16.65 -1.60
C SER A 62 2.78 17.11 -2.89
N LYS A 63 3.99 17.65 -2.79
CA LYS A 63 4.77 18.12 -3.94
C LYS A 63 5.46 16.96 -4.68
N SER A 64 6.09 16.05 -3.93
CA SER A 64 6.87 14.97 -4.52
C SER A 64 6.01 13.82 -5.07
N CYS A 65 4.74 13.74 -4.67
CA CYS A 65 3.75 12.81 -5.21
C CYS A 65 2.80 13.57 -6.15
N ASP A 66 3.29 13.99 -7.29
CA ASP A 66 2.58 14.60 -8.42
C ASP A 66 1.75 15.87 -8.06
N ASN A 67 2.28 16.71 -7.17
CA ASN A 67 1.62 17.98 -6.77
C ASN A 67 0.15 17.80 -6.34
N GLN A 68 -0.16 16.80 -5.55
CA GLN A 68 -1.51 16.49 -5.08
C GLN A 68 -1.84 17.18 -3.74
N PRO A 69 -2.56 18.34 -3.74
CA PRO A 69 -2.75 19.16 -2.54
C PRO A 69 -3.52 18.48 -1.41
N PHE A 70 -4.35 17.47 -1.72
CA PHE A 70 -5.13 16.76 -0.71
C PHE A 70 -4.25 15.91 0.22
N ILE A 71 -3.03 15.53 -0.19
CA ILE A 71 -2.07 14.83 0.67
C ILE A 71 -1.69 15.70 1.86
N ALA A 72 -1.36 16.98 1.62
CA ALA A 72 -1.03 17.92 2.69
C ALA A 72 -2.21 18.23 3.62
N LYS A 73 -3.45 18.07 3.14
CA LYS A 73 -4.68 18.31 3.89
C LYS A 73 -5.20 17.10 4.65
N ALA A 74 -4.69 15.89 4.36
CA ALA A 74 -5.14 14.69 5.04
C ALA A 74 -4.86 14.75 6.55
N PRO A 75 -5.83 14.44 7.42
CA PRO A 75 -5.63 14.38 8.86
C PRO A 75 -4.50 13.43 9.27
N LEU A 76 -4.40 12.30 8.61
CA LEU A 76 -3.43 11.24 8.89
C LEU A 76 -2.83 10.70 7.58
N LEU A 77 -1.51 10.48 7.58
CA LEU A 77 -0.85 9.68 6.55
C LEU A 77 -0.19 8.45 7.18
N LEU A 78 -0.32 7.31 6.51
CA LEU A 78 0.40 6.09 6.84
C LEU A 78 1.27 5.70 5.63
N LEU A 79 2.58 5.64 5.83
CA LEU A 79 3.50 5.14 4.82
C LEU A 79 3.86 3.69 5.14
N PHE A 80 3.51 2.80 4.22
CA PHE A 80 3.91 1.40 4.25
C PHE A 80 5.19 1.22 3.45
N VAL A 81 6.18 0.61 4.06
CA VAL A 81 7.48 0.33 3.44
C VAL A 81 7.75 -1.17 3.44
N ALA A 82 8.25 -1.69 2.32
CA ALA A 82 8.89 -3.00 2.28
C ALA A 82 10.15 -2.95 3.14
N ASP A 83 10.38 -3.92 4.02
CA ASP A 83 11.44 -3.87 5.02
C ASP A 83 12.08 -5.24 5.22
N GLN A 84 13.07 -5.52 4.40
CA GLN A 84 13.97 -6.67 4.54
C GLN A 84 15.14 -6.39 5.51
N HIS A 85 15.37 -5.11 5.84
CA HIS A 85 16.49 -4.68 6.68
C HIS A 85 16.49 -5.34 8.07
N LYS A 86 15.31 -5.43 8.71
CA LYS A 86 15.17 -5.99 10.06
C LYS A 86 15.68 -7.42 10.13
N TRP A 87 15.27 -8.28 9.20
CA TRP A 87 15.67 -9.67 9.16
C TRP A 87 17.13 -9.83 8.77
N PHE A 88 17.59 -9.08 7.75
CA PHE A 88 18.98 -9.12 7.33
C PHE A 88 19.95 -8.71 8.45
N GLU A 89 19.64 -7.63 9.17
CA GLU A 89 20.43 -7.20 10.33
C GLU A 89 20.35 -8.19 11.51
N TYR A 90 19.17 -8.80 11.74
CA TYR A 90 19.02 -9.85 12.74
C TYR A 90 19.93 -11.05 12.42
N TYR A 91 19.91 -11.54 11.19
CA TYR A 91 20.76 -12.67 10.77
C TYR A 91 22.25 -12.36 10.88
N LYS A 92 22.67 -11.18 10.47
CA LYS A 92 24.07 -10.73 10.61
C LYS A 92 24.55 -10.72 12.07
N LYS A 93 23.69 -10.31 13.00
CA LYS A 93 24.03 -10.16 14.42
C LYS A 93 23.92 -11.45 15.22
N ASN A 94 23.31 -12.48 14.69
CA ASN A 94 23.03 -13.73 15.40
C ASN A 94 23.79 -14.94 14.83
N GLY A 95 24.91 -14.72 14.17
CA GLY A 95 25.82 -15.80 13.77
C GLY A 95 25.33 -16.63 12.56
N VAL A 96 24.30 -16.15 11.82
CA VAL A 96 23.80 -16.91 10.66
C VAL A 96 24.83 -16.92 9.52
N ARG A 97 25.61 -15.85 9.36
CA ARG A 97 26.70 -15.82 8.37
C ARG A 97 27.73 -16.90 8.68
N GLU A 98 28.22 -16.94 9.91
CA GLU A 98 29.22 -17.92 10.38
C GLU A 98 28.70 -19.35 10.24
N PHE A 99 27.42 -19.57 10.54
CA PHE A 99 26.77 -20.87 10.32
C PHE A 99 26.76 -21.24 8.84
N CYS A 100 26.32 -20.35 7.95
CA CYS A 100 26.30 -20.60 6.50
C CYS A 100 27.70 -20.87 5.94
N ASP A 101 28.71 -20.09 6.37
CA ASP A 101 30.08 -20.27 5.93
C ASP A 101 30.65 -21.63 6.36
N ALA A 102 30.30 -22.12 7.56
CA ALA A 102 30.69 -23.44 8.06
C ALA A 102 29.98 -24.62 7.35
N HIS A 103 28.78 -24.40 6.81
CA HIS A 103 27.95 -25.43 6.17
C HIS A 103 27.74 -25.17 4.67
N ARG A 104 28.67 -24.46 4.05
CA ARG A 104 28.58 -24.08 2.63
C ARG A 104 28.51 -25.27 1.68
N GLU A 105 29.20 -26.34 1.99
CA GLU A 105 29.19 -27.58 1.21
C GLU A 105 27.82 -28.29 1.26
N GLU A 106 27.01 -28.01 2.28
CA GLU A 106 25.64 -28.49 2.44
C GLU A 106 24.62 -27.62 1.70
N GLY A 107 25.06 -26.51 1.05
CA GLY A 107 24.23 -25.61 0.26
C GLY A 107 23.71 -24.39 1.02
N PHE A 108 24.14 -24.17 2.26
CA PHE A 108 23.78 -22.96 3.00
C PHE A 108 24.57 -21.76 2.50
N LEU A 109 23.87 -20.68 2.12
CA LEU A 109 24.47 -19.45 1.64
C LEU A 109 23.90 -18.25 2.41
N PHE A 110 24.76 -17.35 2.89
CA PHE A 110 24.34 -16.09 3.43
C PHE A 110 24.49 -15.00 2.36
N GLU A 111 23.35 -14.58 1.80
CA GLU A 111 23.30 -13.58 0.75
C GLU A 111 22.56 -12.32 1.21
N ALA A 112 22.84 -11.21 0.56
CA ALA A 112 22.06 -9.98 0.73
C ALA A 112 20.66 -10.14 0.09
N PRO A 113 19.64 -9.42 0.58
CA PRO A 113 18.33 -9.40 -0.07
C PRO A 113 18.42 -9.05 -1.56
N ARG A 114 17.70 -9.81 -2.38
CA ARG A 114 17.63 -9.68 -3.84
C ARG A 114 16.27 -9.11 -4.27
N GLU A 115 16.07 -8.95 -5.56
CA GLU A 115 14.81 -8.44 -6.13
C GLU A 115 13.60 -9.28 -5.72
N SER A 116 13.71 -10.61 -5.70
CA SER A 116 12.64 -11.50 -5.24
C SER A 116 12.23 -11.24 -3.79
N ASP A 117 13.19 -10.93 -2.93
CA ASP A 117 12.94 -10.60 -1.52
C ASP A 117 12.26 -9.24 -1.39
N LEU A 118 12.60 -8.29 -2.26
CA LEU A 118 11.90 -7.00 -2.34
C LEU A 118 10.44 -7.19 -2.75
N PHE A 119 10.15 -7.98 -3.81
CA PHE A 119 8.78 -8.23 -4.23
C PHE A 119 7.95 -8.87 -3.11
N LEU A 120 8.49 -9.87 -2.43
CA LEU A 120 7.83 -10.51 -1.30
C LEU A 120 7.51 -9.52 -0.17
N ALA A 121 8.43 -8.62 0.15
CA ALA A 121 8.20 -7.57 1.15
C ALA A 121 7.19 -6.50 0.67
N CYS A 122 7.13 -6.23 -0.64
CA CYS A 122 6.09 -5.37 -1.23
C CYS A 122 4.70 -5.98 -1.07
N GLU A 123 4.56 -7.29 -1.32
CA GLU A 123 3.29 -8.02 -1.14
C GLU A 123 2.83 -7.92 0.31
N ASP A 124 3.69 -8.23 1.28
CA ASP A 124 3.39 -8.11 2.71
C ASP A 124 2.94 -6.68 3.09
N ALA A 125 3.63 -5.66 2.61
CA ALA A 125 3.30 -4.26 2.85
C ALA A 125 1.93 -3.89 2.28
N MET A 126 1.61 -4.33 1.05
CA MET A 126 0.33 -4.03 0.39
C MET A 126 -0.84 -4.77 1.03
N ILE A 127 -0.66 -6.02 1.46
CA ILE A 127 -1.70 -6.78 2.19
C ILE A 127 -2.01 -6.09 3.53
N ALA A 128 -0.99 -5.66 4.27
CA ALA A 128 -1.16 -4.91 5.51
C ALA A 128 -1.84 -3.55 5.27
N ALA A 129 -1.46 -2.83 4.21
CA ALA A 129 -2.09 -1.56 3.83
C ALA A 129 -3.58 -1.75 3.49
N GLN A 130 -3.95 -2.82 2.78
CA GLN A 130 -5.34 -3.10 2.47
C GLN A 130 -6.17 -3.44 3.72
N ASN A 131 -5.62 -4.17 4.68
CA ASN A 131 -6.29 -4.38 5.97
C ASN A 131 -6.53 -3.05 6.70
N ALA A 132 -5.55 -2.12 6.68
CA ALA A 132 -5.73 -0.78 7.24
C ALA A 132 -6.87 -0.02 6.56
N VAL A 133 -6.97 -0.10 5.24
CA VAL A 133 -8.05 0.55 4.44
C VAL A 133 -9.43 0.01 4.84
N ILE A 134 -9.58 -1.31 4.97
CA ILE A 134 -10.85 -1.94 5.34
C ILE A 134 -11.23 -1.54 6.77
N ALA A 135 -10.28 -1.57 7.70
CA ALA A 135 -10.50 -1.14 9.08
C ALA A 135 -10.90 0.33 9.18
N ALA A 136 -10.20 1.23 8.48
CA ALA A 136 -10.53 2.64 8.42
C ALA A 136 -11.96 2.86 7.89
N GLU A 137 -12.31 2.23 6.77
CA GLU A 137 -13.65 2.32 6.18
C GLU A 137 -14.75 1.82 7.13
N SER A 138 -14.47 0.78 7.94
CA SER A 138 -15.40 0.27 8.95
C SER A 138 -15.67 1.27 10.08
N LEU A 139 -14.71 2.15 10.34
CA LEU A 139 -14.78 3.23 11.34
C LEU A 139 -15.32 4.55 10.74
N GLY A 140 -15.75 4.57 9.47
CA GLY A 140 -16.19 5.80 8.81
C GLY A 140 -15.05 6.72 8.37
N ILE A 141 -13.82 6.22 8.33
CA ILE A 141 -12.63 6.92 7.86
C ILE A 141 -12.33 6.48 6.43
N GLY A 142 -12.40 7.41 5.50
CA GLY A 142 -12.04 7.17 4.12
C GLY A 142 -10.53 7.22 3.91
N SER A 143 -10.08 6.60 2.81
CA SER A 143 -8.68 6.55 2.45
C SER A 143 -8.44 6.76 0.96
N CYS A 144 -7.20 7.13 0.61
CA CYS A 144 -6.73 7.14 -0.77
C CYS A 144 -5.29 6.63 -0.82
N TYR A 145 -5.04 5.64 -1.69
CA TYR A 145 -3.68 5.21 -2.01
C TYR A 145 -2.97 6.22 -2.89
N ILE A 146 -1.71 6.47 -2.59
CA ILE A 146 -0.79 7.31 -3.36
C ILE A 146 0.35 6.41 -3.82
N GLY A 147 0.32 6.05 -5.11
CA GLY A 147 1.34 5.22 -5.75
C GLY A 147 2.61 6.00 -6.08
N ASP A 148 2.48 7.30 -6.35
CA ASP A 148 3.61 8.20 -6.70
C ASP A 148 4.71 8.25 -5.62
N ILE A 149 4.46 7.70 -4.45
CA ILE A 149 5.48 7.57 -3.38
C ILE A 149 6.71 6.77 -3.83
N VAL A 150 6.57 5.90 -4.82
CA VAL A 150 7.68 5.09 -5.35
C VAL A 150 8.54 5.85 -6.38
N GLU A 151 8.00 6.90 -7.02
CA GLU A 151 8.65 7.59 -8.15
C GLU A 151 9.87 8.39 -7.74
N ASN A 152 9.82 9.06 -6.59
CA ASN A 152 10.91 9.89 -6.07
C ASN A 152 11.64 9.19 -4.92
N PHE A 153 12.07 7.95 -5.16
CA PHE A 153 12.62 7.06 -4.13
C PHE A 153 13.74 7.69 -3.31
N GLU A 154 14.78 8.26 -3.95
CA GLU A 154 15.95 8.81 -3.24
C GLU A 154 15.57 10.00 -2.34
N PHE A 155 14.58 10.79 -2.76
CA PHE A 155 14.04 11.88 -1.96
C PHE A 155 13.30 11.34 -0.73
N HIS A 156 12.40 10.37 -0.93
CA HIS A 156 11.62 9.77 0.15
C HIS A 156 12.49 8.96 1.11
N GLN A 157 13.52 8.26 0.59
CA GLN A 157 14.50 7.56 1.42
C GLN A 157 15.20 8.52 2.39
N LYS A 158 15.65 9.68 1.91
CA LYS A 158 16.28 10.71 2.74
C LYS A 158 15.31 11.34 3.73
N LEU A 159 14.09 11.68 3.27
CA LEU A 159 13.05 12.31 4.09
C LEU A 159 12.66 11.46 5.30
N PHE A 160 12.56 10.15 5.11
CA PHE A 160 12.19 9.18 6.15
C PHE A 160 13.38 8.44 6.76
N ARG A 161 14.62 8.72 6.33
CA ARG A 161 15.85 8.05 6.78
C ARG A 161 15.76 6.54 6.63
N LEU A 162 15.21 6.08 5.50
CA LEU A 162 15.08 4.66 5.23
C LEU A 162 16.46 4.04 5.00
N PRO A 163 16.82 2.98 5.73
CA PRO A 163 18.10 2.31 5.54
C PRO A 163 18.10 1.48 4.24
N GLN A 164 19.24 0.88 3.94
CA GLN A 164 19.35 -0.10 2.85
C GLN A 164 18.33 -1.24 3.06
N TYR A 165 17.75 -1.76 1.99
CA TYR A 165 16.71 -2.80 1.96
C TYR A 165 15.36 -2.38 2.57
N VAL A 166 15.13 -1.07 2.72
CA VAL A 166 13.80 -0.51 3.03
C VAL A 166 13.35 0.38 1.89
N PHE A 167 12.14 0.11 1.37
CA PHE A 167 11.60 0.77 0.19
C PHE A 167 10.16 1.26 0.43
N PRO A 168 9.80 2.52 0.10
CA PRO A 168 8.43 3.00 0.24
C PRO A 168 7.54 2.35 -0.83
N ILE A 169 6.38 1.81 -0.41
CA ILE A 169 5.50 1.04 -1.30
C ILE A 169 4.16 1.73 -1.49
N ALA A 170 3.53 2.16 -0.41
CA ALA A 170 2.23 2.80 -0.46
C ALA A 170 2.12 3.89 0.60
N LEU A 171 1.64 5.06 0.19
CA LEU A 171 1.22 6.11 1.11
C LEU A 171 -0.31 6.13 1.15
N LEU A 172 -0.89 5.99 2.34
CA LEU A 172 -2.32 6.13 2.57
C LEU A 172 -2.62 7.49 3.17
N CYS A 173 -3.44 8.28 2.47
CA CYS A 173 -4.09 9.45 3.02
C CYS A 173 -5.40 9.03 3.69
N MET A 174 -5.66 9.45 4.94
CA MET A 174 -6.84 9.05 5.70
C MET A 174 -7.49 10.24 6.39
N GLY A 175 -8.82 10.22 6.48
CA GLY A 175 -9.62 11.19 7.21
C GLY A 175 -11.10 10.87 7.18
N HIS A 176 -11.89 11.52 8.03
CA HIS A 176 -13.33 11.35 8.07
C HIS A 176 -13.99 11.89 6.81
N TYR A 177 -15.09 11.25 6.40
CA TYR A 177 -15.95 11.74 5.33
C TYR A 177 -16.68 13.01 5.80
N LYS A 178 -16.80 13.99 4.89
CA LYS A 178 -17.73 15.10 5.11
C LYS A 178 -19.18 14.59 5.09
N GLU A 179 -20.07 15.26 5.83
CA GLU A 179 -21.48 14.88 5.90
C GLU A 179 -22.16 14.82 4.51
N ASP A 180 -21.81 15.75 3.64
CA ASP A 180 -22.34 15.86 2.27
C ASP A 180 -21.57 15.06 1.22
N HIS A 181 -20.60 14.21 1.65
CA HIS A 181 -19.75 13.47 0.72
C HIS A 181 -20.55 12.48 -0.13
N ARG A 182 -20.48 12.65 -1.44
CA ARG A 182 -21.06 11.69 -2.41
C ARG A 182 -20.00 10.69 -2.83
N ARG A 183 -20.28 9.41 -2.62
CA ARG A 183 -19.43 8.29 -3.06
C ARG A 183 -19.64 8.08 -4.56
N VAL A 184 -18.61 8.37 -5.34
CA VAL A 184 -18.58 8.11 -6.77
C VAL A 184 -17.74 6.87 -7.01
N HIS A 185 -18.37 5.81 -7.48
CA HIS A 185 -17.69 4.57 -7.85
C HIS A 185 -17.26 4.65 -9.31
N GLN A 186 -16.02 4.28 -9.56
CA GLN A 186 -15.55 4.03 -10.91
C GLN A 186 -15.71 2.54 -11.21
N GLU A 187 -16.31 2.23 -12.33
CA GLU A 187 -16.42 0.85 -12.81
C GLU A 187 -15.02 0.36 -13.22
N GLY A 188 -14.69 -0.85 -12.79
CA GLY A 188 -13.52 -1.56 -13.26
C GLY A 188 -13.78 -2.24 -14.60
N PHE A 189 -12.83 -3.01 -15.08
CA PHE A 189 -13.01 -3.83 -16.26
C PHE A 189 -13.99 -4.98 -15.97
N ASP A 190 -14.68 -5.45 -17.03
CA ASP A 190 -15.47 -6.68 -16.95
C ASP A 190 -14.56 -7.85 -16.50
N PRO A 191 -15.02 -8.69 -15.56
CA PRO A 191 -14.26 -9.83 -15.08
C PRO A 191 -13.67 -10.72 -16.17
N LYS A 192 -14.32 -10.85 -17.32
CA LYS A 192 -13.85 -11.65 -18.47
C LYS A 192 -12.47 -11.23 -19.00
N PHE A 193 -12.04 -9.98 -18.72
CA PHE A 193 -10.75 -9.45 -19.15
C PHE A 193 -9.63 -9.57 -18.10
N VAL A 194 -9.98 -9.90 -16.84
CA VAL A 194 -9.01 -9.93 -15.73
C VAL A 194 -9.05 -11.23 -14.92
N VAL A 195 -10.05 -12.08 -15.15
CA VAL A 195 -10.20 -13.38 -14.47
C VAL A 195 -10.09 -14.49 -15.50
N PHE A 196 -9.05 -15.29 -15.43
CA PHE A 196 -8.81 -16.42 -16.32
C PHE A 196 -8.89 -17.73 -15.52
N ASN A 197 -9.33 -18.80 -16.18
CA ASN A 197 -9.39 -20.13 -15.60
C ASN A 197 -8.14 -20.90 -16.00
N GLU A 198 -7.44 -21.47 -15.00
CA GLU A 198 -6.26 -22.35 -15.12
C GLU A 198 -5.03 -21.68 -15.73
N GLU A 199 -5.16 -20.97 -16.85
CA GLU A 199 -4.05 -20.40 -17.61
C GLU A 199 -4.31 -18.93 -17.96
N TYR A 200 -3.23 -18.17 -18.09
CA TYR A 200 -3.29 -16.83 -18.67
C TYR A 200 -3.51 -16.95 -20.17
N ARG A 201 -4.37 -16.12 -20.74
CA ARG A 201 -4.51 -15.96 -22.18
C ARG A 201 -4.36 -14.50 -22.60
N GLU A 202 -3.80 -14.29 -23.75
CA GLU A 202 -3.81 -12.98 -24.38
C GLU A 202 -5.23 -12.62 -24.87
N LEU A 203 -5.57 -11.33 -24.79
CA LEU A 203 -6.81 -10.80 -25.32
C LEU A 203 -6.67 -10.58 -26.84
N THR A 204 -7.76 -10.73 -27.58
CA THR A 204 -7.81 -10.37 -29.00
C THR A 204 -7.92 -8.85 -29.17
N ASP A 205 -7.69 -8.36 -30.39
CA ASP A 205 -7.83 -6.93 -30.72
C ASP A 205 -9.25 -6.43 -30.47
N GLU A 206 -10.29 -7.26 -30.70
CA GLU A 206 -11.66 -6.94 -30.40
C GLU A 206 -11.90 -6.82 -28.89
N GLU A 207 -11.37 -7.75 -28.11
CA GLU A 207 -11.47 -7.74 -26.64
C GLU A 207 -10.77 -6.51 -26.05
N TYR A 208 -9.60 -6.13 -26.57
CA TYR A 208 -8.93 -4.88 -26.15
C TYR A 208 -9.80 -3.65 -26.47
N ARG A 209 -10.41 -3.55 -27.64
CA ARG A 209 -11.31 -2.45 -27.98
C ARG A 209 -12.53 -2.41 -27.05
N GLU A 210 -13.12 -3.57 -26.75
CA GLU A 210 -14.24 -3.65 -25.83
C GLU A 210 -13.82 -3.25 -24.40
N MET A 211 -12.70 -3.78 -23.90
CA MET A 211 -12.16 -3.51 -22.56
C MET A 211 -11.95 -2.01 -22.31
N PHE A 212 -11.42 -1.29 -23.29
CA PHE A 212 -11.08 0.13 -23.16
C PHE A 212 -12.12 1.10 -23.70
N ALA A 213 -13.23 0.63 -24.25
CA ALA A 213 -14.24 1.49 -24.87
C ALA A 213 -14.78 2.58 -23.94
N HIS A 214 -14.99 2.27 -22.66
CA HIS A 214 -15.46 3.24 -21.67
C HIS A 214 -14.40 4.30 -21.38
N GLN A 215 -13.15 3.91 -21.18
CA GLN A 215 -12.03 4.83 -20.91
C GLN A 215 -11.77 5.73 -22.14
N GLU A 216 -11.81 5.19 -23.34
CA GLU A 216 -11.65 5.99 -24.56
C GLU A 216 -12.73 7.07 -24.70
N THR A 217 -13.99 6.73 -24.39
CA THR A 217 -15.10 7.71 -24.39
C THR A 217 -14.83 8.81 -23.37
N PHE A 218 -14.45 8.44 -22.15
CA PHE A 218 -14.13 9.39 -21.09
C PHE A 218 -13.00 10.35 -21.48
N TYR A 219 -11.89 9.84 -22.07
CA TYR A 219 -10.75 10.66 -22.49
C TYR A 219 -10.98 11.53 -23.71
N ARG A 220 -11.98 11.17 -24.56
CA ARG A 220 -12.36 11.99 -25.72
C ARG A 220 -13.32 13.13 -25.37
N GLU A 221 -14.06 12.98 -24.27
CA GLU A 221 -15.06 13.95 -23.82
C GLU A 221 -14.54 14.95 -22.77
N ASN A 222 -13.36 14.73 -22.18
CA ASN A 222 -12.70 15.54 -21.17
C ASN A 222 -11.25 15.88 -21.53
#